data_a5eaf210515c0374ec160077dbd10b38
#
_entry.id   a5eaf210515c0374ec160077dbd10b38
#
_cell.length_a   1.000
_cell.length_b   1.000
_cell.length_c   1.000
_cell.angle_alpha   90.00
_cell.angle_beta   90.00
_cell.angle_gamma   90.00
#
_symmetry.space_group_name_H-M   'P 1'
#
loop_
_entity.id
_entity.type
_entity.pdbx_description
1 polymer ?
#
loop_
_entity_poly.entity_id
_entity_poly.type
_entity_poly.pdbx_seq_one_letter_code
_entity_poly.pdbx_strand_id
1 'polypeptide(L)'
;WEEKYRHRTFVPKLTHLSHFVSKHPMPVVVVFVLLMIPFGLAQSKTDIYYNIFAALPQDMPGIVGTNKLGEDFGMMTNHFILVREELTASQVSALCDEIKEVDGITQVVSLDSITGPGFETELLPDELLNIVQNGGYKLILANGRYKSGSDALNAQVDELVRLVKEADPEGLVTGEGAMVKDLVEIADEDFKNVNIWSVAAVLVIIALSFRSLSVPILLVASIEAAIAINMGIPYFIDDSLPFIASIVIGAIQLGATVD
;
A
#
# COMPACT_ATOMS: atom_id res chain seq x y z
N TRP A 1 -35.69 -43.73 -6.32
CA TRP A 1 -34.67 -43.08 -5.48
C TRP A 1 -34.67 -41.56 -5.64
N GLU A 2 -35.13 -40.98 -6.74
CA GLU A 2 -35.14 -39.52 -7.01
C GLU A 2 -36.24 -38.74 -6.29
N GLU A 3 -37.35 -39.37 -5.87
CA GLU A 3 -38.48 -38.67 -5.21
C GLU A 3 -38.24 -38.26 -3.74
N LYS A 4 -37.17 -38.68 -3.11
CA LYS A 4 -36.94 -38.51 -1.67
C LYS A 4 -36.00 -37.32 -1.29
N TYR A 5 -35.39 -36.65 -2.25
CA TYR A 5 -34.54 -35.49 -2.00
C TYR A 5 -35.21 -34.19 -2.41
N ARG A 6 -36.15 -33.70 -1.60
CA ARG A 6 -36.54 -32.27 -1.64
C ARG A 6 -35.43 -31.44 -1.04
N HIS A 7 -34.58 -30.86 -1.89
CA HIS A 7 -33.68 -29.80 -1.46
C HIS A 7 -34.52 -28.66 -0.89
N ARG A 8 -34.42 -28.43 0.42
CA ARG A 8 -34.86 -27.18 1.03
C ARG A 8 -33.93 -26.09 0.52
N THR A 9 -34.40 -25.29 -0.42
CA THR A 9 -33.70 -24.07 -0.82
C THR A 9 -33.65 -23.15 0.39
N PHE A 10 -32.44 -22.89 0.90
CA PHE A 10 -32.19 -21.92 1.99
C PHE A 10 -32.51 -20.49 1.57
N VAL A 11 -32.59 -20.23 0.27
CA VAL A 11 -32.89 -18.90 -0.29
C VAL A 11 -34.40 -18.70 -0.30
N PRO A 12 -34.92 -17.68 0.40
CA PRO A 12 -36.34 -17.35 0.32
C PRO A 12 -36.72 -17.01 -1.12
N LYS A 13 -37.90 -17.50 -1.56
CA LYS A 13 -38.40 -17.16 -2.90
C LYS A 13 -38.68 -15.64 -2.96
N LEU A 14 -37.82 -14.88 -3.58
CA LEU A 14 -37.93 -13.42 -3.75
C LEU A 14 -38.94 -13.04 -4.88
N THR A 15 -39.99 -13.84 -5.05
CA THR A 15 -40.99 -13.64 -6.11
C THR A 15 -41.70 -12.28 -6.01
N HIS A 16 -41.96 -11.78 -4.80
CA HIS A 16 -42.54 -10.46 -4.61
C HIS A 16 -41.59 -9.33 -5.01
N LEU A 17 -40.31 -9.46 -4.66
CA LEU A 17 -39.27 -8.48 -5.04
C LEU A 17 -39.05 -8.47 -6.55
N SER A 18 -38.93 -9.65 -7.16
CA SER A 18 -38.81 -9.80 -8.62
C SER A 18 -39.99 -9.17 -9.36
N HIS A 19 -41.23 -9.42 -8.88
CA HIS A 19 -42.44 -8.83 -9.48
C HIS A 19 -42.47 -7.29 -9.32
N PHE A 20 -42.07 -6.79 -8.13
CA PHE A 20 -41.96 -5.34 -7.88
C PHE A 20 -40.95 -4.66 -8.82
N VAL A 21 -39.75 -5.23 -8.93
CA VAL A 21 -38.69 -4.72 -9.81
C VAL A 21 -39.14 -4.72 -11.29
N SER A 22 -39.77 -5.82 -11.74
CA SER A 22 -40.25 -5.94 -13.11
C SER A 22 -41.40 -4.97 -13.42
N LYS A 23 -42.23 -4.65 -12.43
CA LYS A 23 -43.37 -3.72 -12.56
C LYS A 23 -42.94 -2.26 -12.52
N HIS A 24 -41.84 -1.95 -11.81
CA HIS A 24 -41.35 -0.59 -11.60
C HIS A 24 -39.87 -0.44 -11.93
N PRO A 25 -39.45 -0.70 -13.19
CA PRO A 25 -38.02 -0.70 -13.55
C PRO A 25 -37.38 0.69 -13.40
N MET A 26 -38.02 1.76 -13.82
CA MET A 26 -37.49 3.12 -13.75
C MET A 26 -37.22 3.62 -12.33
N PRO A 27 -38.17 3.55 -11.36
CA PRO A 27 -37.86 3.89 -9.98
C PRO A 27 -36.71 3.08 -9.38
N VAL A 28 -36.62 1.79 -9.71
CA VAL A 28 -35.51 0.94 -9.21
C VAL A 28 -34.18 1.41 -9.75
N VAL A 29 -34.08 1.72 -11.04
CA VAL A 29 -32.86 2.26 -11.64
C VAL A 29 -32.49 3.61 -11.02
N VAL A 30 -33.47 4.49 -10.80
CA VAL A 30 -33.23 5.80 -10.17
C VAL A 30 -32.67 5.62 -8.74
N VAL A 31 -33.29 4.75 -7.93
CA VAL A 31 -32.80 4.46 -6.57
C VAL A 31 -31.40 3.85 -6.61
N PHE A 32 -31.12 2.95 -7.54
CA PHE A 32 -29.81 2.36 -7.72
C PHE A 32 -28.75 3.41 -8.05
N VAL A 33 -29.00 4.29 -9.01
CA VAL A 33 -28.08 5.37 -9.36
C VAL A 33 -27.87 6.36 -8.22
N LEU A 34 -28.95 6.72 -7.49
CA LEU A 34 -28.88 7.59 -6.32
C LEU A 34 -28.04 6.99 -5.18
N LEU A 35 -28.04 5.66 -5.03
CA LEU A 35 -27.21 4.97 -4.06
C LEU A 35 -25.74 4.89 -4.54
N MET A 36 -25.50 4.71 -5.82
CA MET A 36 -24.14 4.65 -6.37
C MET A 36 -23.33 5.94 -6.15
N ILE A 37 -23.98 7.10 -6.22
CA ILE A 37 -23.26 8.38 -6.08
C ILE A 37 -22.58 8.52 -4.70
N PRO A 38 -23.31 8.39 -3.55
CA PRO A 38 -22.67 8.54 -2.24
C PRO A 38 -21.63 7.43 -1.95
N PHE A 39 -21.86 6.20 -2.36
CA PHE A 39 -20.91 5.12 -2.15
C PHE A 39 -19.69 5.21 -3.07
N GLY A 40 -19.83 5.65 -4.31
CA GLY A 40 -18.71 5.94 -5.19
C GLY A 40 -17.82 7.08 -4.67
N LEU A 41 -18.45 8.15 -4.13
CA LEU A 41 -17.72 9.24 -3.46
C LEU A 41 -17.07 8.78 -2.16
N ALA A 42 -17.73 7.91 -1.38
CA ALA A 42 -17.19 7.35 -0.17
C ALA A 42 -15.98 6.44 -0.48
N GLN A 43 -16.09 5.56 -1.48
CA GLN A 43 -14.98 4.73 -1.94
C GLN A 43 -13.73 5.54 -2.28
N SER A 44 -13.89 6.67 -2.99
CA SER A 44 -12.76 7.53 -3.36
C SER A 44 -12.14 8.30 -2.20
N LYS A 45 -12.80 8.31 -1.05
CA LYS A 45 -12.37 8.98 0.18
C LYS A 45 -12.03 8.01 1.31
N THR A 46 -12.23 6.72 1.10
CA THR A 46 -11.84 5.69 2.07
C THR A 46 -10.32 5.64 2.16
N ASP A 47 -9.79 5.80 3.35
CA ASP A 47 -8.36 5.74 3.60
C ASP A 47 -7.85 4.31 3.42
N ILE A 48 -6.79 4.18 2.62
CA ILE A 48 -6.13 2.89 2.37
C ILE A 48 -4.76 2.94 3.03
N TYR A 49 -4.51 2.01 3.95
CA TYR A 49 -3.19 1.90 4.57
C TYR A 49 -2.38 0.76 3.99
N TYR A 50 -1.08 1.02 3.80
CA TYR A 50 -0.13 0.08 3.20
C TYR A 50 0.74 -0.62 4.24
N ASN A 51 0.74 -0.14 5.49
CA ASN A 51 1.46 -0.77 6.58
C ASN A 51 0.69 -2.00 7.08
N ILE A 52 1.17 -3.19 6.72
CA ILE A 52 0.56 -4.47 7.11
C ILE A 52 0.55 -4.65 8.64
N PHE A 53 1.52 -4.08 9.34
CA PHE A 53 1.62 -4.18 10.81
C PHE A 53 0.50 -3.41 11.53
N ALA A 54 -0.12 -2.43 10.88
CA ALA A 54 -1.27 -1.71 11.43
C ALA A 54 -2.51 -2.61 11.62
N ALA A 55 -2.62 -3.67 10.83
CA ALA A 55 -3.71 -4.66 10.94
C ALA A 55 -3.50 -5.68 12.07
N LEU A 56 -2.32 -5.74 12.68
CA LEU A 56 -2.01 -6.71 13.72
C LEU A 56 -2.50 -6.24 15.10
N PRO A 57 -2.85 -7.18 16.01
CA PRO A 57 -3.18 -6.85 17.40
C PRO A 57 -2.06 -6.04 18.05
N GLN A 58 -2.41 -4.90 18.65
CA GLN A 58 -1.43 -3.96 19.22
C GLN A 58 -0.73 -4.46 20.50
N ASP A 59 -1.23 -5.54 21.10
CA ASP A 59 -0.67 -6.21 22.26
C ASP A 59 0.39 -7.28 21.91
N MET A 60 0.65 -7.51 20.61
CA MET A 60 1.72 -8.43 20.20
C MET A 60 3.09 -7.92 20.66
N PRO A 61 3.94 -8.81 21.23
CA PRO A 61 5.25 -8.41 21.76
C PRO A 61 6.13 -7.63 20.76
N GLY A 62 6.10 -8.00 19.47
CA GLY A 62 6.83 -7.29 18.42
C GLY A 62 6.31 -5.87 18.21
N ILE A 63 5.00 -5.66 18.20
CA ILE A 63 4.38 -4.33 18.05
C ILE A 63 4.68 -3.46 19.27
N VAL A 64 4.54 -4.02 20.49
CA VAL A 64 4.90 -3.33 21.73
C VAL A 64 6.38 -2.92 21.72
N GLY A 65 7.28 -3.80 21.24
CA GLY A 65 8.71 -3.49 21.09
C GLY A 65 8.97 -2.35 20.11
N THR A 66 8.34 -2.39 18.93
CA THR A 66 8.47 -1.33 17.91
C THR A 66 7.92 0.01 18.42
N ASN A 67 6.77 0.01 19.10
CA ASN A 67 6.22 1.22 19.69
C ASN A 67 7.15 1.81 20.75
N LYS A 68 7.76 0.98 21.60
CA LYS A 68 8.77 1.43 22.57
C LYS A 68 10.02 2.01 21.92
N LEU A 69 10.51 1.40 20.83
CA LEU A 69 11.62 1.98 20.06
C LEU A 69 11.26 3.36 19.51
N GLY A 70 10.02 3.51 19.01
CA GLY A 70 9.53 4.79 18.52
C GLY A 70 9.37 5.84 19.60
N GLU A 71 8.77 5.48 20.75
CA GLU A 71 8.46 6.41 21.85
C GLU A 71 9.70 6.81 22.65
N ASP A 72 10.53 5.82 23.02
CA ASP A 72 11.66 6.03 23.93
C ASP A 72 12.95 6.47 23.20
N PHE A 73 13.13 6.02 21.95
CA PHE A 73 14.36 6.24 21.19
C PHE A 73 14.17 7.07 19.91
N GLY A 74 12.93 7.35 19.52
CA GLY A 74 12.63 8.04 18.26
C GLY A 74 12.94 7.20 17.00
N MET A 75 13.01 5.88 17.16
CA MET A 75 13.37 4.91 16.11
C MET A 75 12.10 4.17 15.64
N MET A 76 11.22 4.86 14.93
CA MET A 76 10.00 4.24 14.40
C MET A 76 10.29 3.57 13.04
N THR A 77 11.13 4.17 12.21
CA THR A 77 11.52 3.67 10.89
C THR A 77 13.02 3.77 10.70
N ASN A 78 13.62 2.73 10.13
CA ASN A 78 15.03 2.66 9.84
C ASN A 78 15.27 2.78 8.35
N HIS A 79 16.17 3.68 7.95
CA HIS A 79 16.64 3.84 6.59
C HIS A 79 18.07 3.32 6.49
N PHE A 80 18.31 2.49 5.49
CA PHE A 80 19.62 2.01 5.10
C PHE A 80 20.04 2.76 3.84
N ILE A 81 21.14 3.48 3.91
CA ILE A 81 21.66 4.27 2.81
C ILE A 81 22.98 3.68 2.38
N LEU A 82 23.10 3.36 1.11
CA LEU A 82 24.30 2.82 0.50
C LEU A 82 24.90 3.87 -0.41
N VAL A 83 26.14 4.26 -0.15
CA VAL A 83 26.93 5.14 -1.01
C VAL A 83 28.18 4.42 -1.46
N ARG A 84 28.69 4.76 -2.64
CA ARG A 84 29.86 4.10 -3.18
C ARG A 84 31.09 4.32 -2.31
N GLU A 85 31.95 3.32 -2.28
CA GLU A 85 33.18 3.30 -1.51
C GLU A 85 34.17 4.41 -1.92
N GLU A 86 34.07 4.91 -3.17
CA GLU A 86 34.90 6.00 -3.67
C GLU A 86 34.65 7.34 -2.95
N LEU A 87 33.52 7.52 -2.29
CA LEU A 87 33.29 8.70 -1.48
C LEU A 87 34.28 8.75 -0.32
N THR A 88 34.95 9.88 -0.18
CA THR A 88 35.88 10.12 0.93
C THR A 88 35.10 10.19 2.28
N ALA A 89 35.79 9.89 3.37
CA ALA A 89 35.24 9.99 4.72
C ALA A 89 34.61 11.38 5.01
N SER A 90 35.27 12.45 4.47
CA SER A 90 34.76 13.82 4.60
C SER A 90 33.43 14.03 3.85
N GLN A 91 33.28 13.45 2.65
CA GLN A 91 32.02 13.54 1.88
C GLN A 91 30.91 12.76 2.55
N VAL A 92 31.20 11.56 3.06
CA VAL A 92 30.20 10.75 3.80
C VAL A 92 29.80 11.47 5.09
N SER A 93 30.75 12.06 5.81
CA SER A 93 30.44 12.84 7.03
C SER A 93 29.57 14.06 6.72
N ALA A 94 29.86 14.80 5.65
CA ALA A 94 29.04 15.94 5.22
C ALA A 94 27.61 15.49 4.84
N LEU A 95 27.47 14.40 4.09
CA LEU A 95 26.17 13.82 3.77
C LEU A 95 25.41 13.40 5.04
N CYS A 96 26.08 12.79 6.01
CA CYS A 96 25.45 12.43 7.29
C CYS A 96 24.94 13.68 8.05
N ASP A 97 25.66 14.79 7.99
CA ASP A 97 25.24 16.03 8.63
C ASP A 97 24.03 16.64 7.91
N GLU A 98 23.98 16.61 6.58
CA GLU A 98 22.80 17.02 5.82
C GLU A 98 21.57 16.12 6.12
N ILE A 99 21.78 14.80 6.19
CA ILE A 99 20.71 13.84 6.54
C ILE A 99 20.15 14.11 7.94
N LYS A 100 20.96 14.50 8.91
CA LYS A 100 20.49 14.83 10.27
C LYS A 100 19.52 16.01 10.30
N GLU A 101 19.63 16.95 9.35
CA GLU A 101 18.75 18.11 9.25
C GLU A 101 17.40 17.79 8.58
N VAL A 102 17.25 16.59 7.99
CA VAL A 102 15.99 16.16 7.39
C VAL A 102 14.93 16.00 8.47
N ASP A 103 13.75 16.57 8.23
CA ASP A 103 12.67 16.54 9.21
C ASP A 103 12.26 15.12 9.59
N GLY A 104 12.17 14.88 10.89
CA GLY A 104 11.83 13.57 11.46
C GLY A 104 12.98 12.60 11.57
N ILE A 105 14.17 12.88 11.07
CA ILE A 105 15.38 12.07 11.37
C ILE A 105 15.82 12.35 12.79
N THR A 106 16.12 11.29 13.53
CA THR A 106 16.52 11.34 14.94
C THR A 106 17.97 10.96 15.16
N GLN A 107 18.49 10.05 14.36
CA GLN A 107 19.85 9.57 14.44
C GLN A 107 20.39 9.23 13.06
N VAL A 108 21.66 9.54 12.84
CA VAL A 108 22.42 9.12 11.65
C VAL A 108 23.74 8.55 12.11
N VAL A 109 24.05 7.36 11.66
CA VAL A 109 25.27 6.62 12.06
C VAL A 109 25.94 6.05 10.81
N SER A 110 27.20 6.36 10.63
CA SER A 110 28.11 5.71 9.66
C SER A 110 29.47 5.48 10.28
N LEU A 111 30.26 4.60 9.72
CA LEU A 111 31.63 4.41 10.17
C LEU A 111 32.39 5.73 10.13
N ASP A 112 32.36 6.42 9.00
CA ASP A 112 33.07 7.67 8.77
C ASP A 112 32.62 8.81 9.71
N SER A 113 31.33 8.82 10.13
CA SER A 113 30.81 9.81 11.08
C SER A 113 31.23 9.55 12.54
N ILE A 114 31.52 8.30 12.89
CA ILE A 114 31.98 7.92 14.23
C ILE A 114 33.49 8.10 14.37
N THR A 115 34.22 7.66 13.35
CA THR A 115 35.71 7.66 13.40
C THR A 115 36.32 9.00 13.02
N GLY A 116 35.61 9.79 12.23
CA GLY A 116 36.04 11.08 11.72
C GLY A 116 37.04 10.98 10.55
N PRO A 117 37.30 12.13 9.89
CA PRO A 117 38.23 12.19 8.79
C PRO A 117 39.66 11.93 9.27
N GLY A 118 40.33 10.93 8.69
CA GLY A 118 41.74 10.57 9.00
C GLY A 118 41.87 9.29 9.84
N PHE A 119 40.80 8.62 10.17
CA PHE A 119 40.88 7.30 10.77
C PHE A 119 41.29 6.26 9.71
N GLU A 120 42.34 5.50 9.99
CA GLU A 120 42.76 4.39 9.12
C GLU A 120 41.83 3.19 9.33
N THR A 121 40.89 2.96 8.40
CA THR A 121 39.96 1.83 8.45
C THR A 121 40.66 0.46 8.50
N GLU A 122 41.93 0.39 8.08
CA GLU A 122 42.78 -0.79 8.15
C GLU A 122 43.06 -1.26 9.61
N LEU A 123 42.80 -0.40 10.60
CA LEU A 123 42.92 -0.75 12.02
C LEU A 123 41.71 -1.51 12.56
N LEU A 124 40.59 -1.57 11.82
CA LEU A 124 39.42 -2.30 12.20
C LEU A 124 39.53 -3.78 11.82
N PRO A 125 39.00 -4.70 12.65
CA PRO A 125 38.85 -6.09 12.25
C PRO A 125 38.01 -6.21 10.98
N ASP A 126 38.44 -7.06 10.05
CA ASP A 126 37.73 -7.30 8.79
C ASP A 126 36.23 -7.64 9.00
N GLU A 127 35.89 -8.35 10.09
CA GLU A 127 34.53 -8.70 10.45
C GLU A 127 33.64 -7.47 10.70
N LEU A 128 34.18 -6.44 11.33
CA LEU A 128 33.45 -5.18 11.59
C LEU A 128 33.41 -4.32 10.33
N LEU A 129 34.49 -4.28 9.58
CA LEU A 129 34.57 -3.52 8.35
C LEU A 129 33.53 -4.05 7.34
N ASN A 130 33.43 -5.36 7.18
CA ASN A 130 32.49 -6.00 6.25
C ASN A 130 31.01 -5.76 6.58
N ILE A 131 30.67 -5.36 7.82
CA ILE A 131 29.28 -5.00 8.19
C ILE A 131 28.92 -3.62 7.66
N VAL A 132 29.87 -2.68 7.64
CA VAL A 132 29.61 -1.27 7.33
C VAL A 132 30.16 -0.85 5.96
N GLN A 133 31.02 -1.68 5.36
CA GLN A 133 31.60 -1.45 4.05
C GLN A 133 31.83 -2.79 3.36
N ASN A 134 31.08 -3.05 2.28
CA ASN A 134 31.19 -4.29 1.51
C ASN A 134 30.60 -4.11 0.11
N GLY A 135 31.08 -4.92 -0.85
CA GLY A 135 30.54 -4.94 -2.21
C GLY A 135 30.68 -3.62 -2.97
N GLY A 136 31.65 -2.78 -2.61
CA GLY A 136 31.86 -1.47 -3.22
C GLY A 136 30.98 -0.36 -2.63
N TYR A 137 30.30 -0.61 -1.52
CA TYR A 137 29.42 0.35 -0.84
C TYR A 137 29.80 0.54 0.63
N LYS A 138 29.56 1.74 1.11
CA LYS A 138 29.53 2.12 2.53
C LYS A 138 28.11 2.24 2.99
N LEU A 139 27.82 1.77 4.21
CA LEU A 139 26.50 1.79 4.83
C LEU A 139 26.36 2.98 5.78
N ILE A 140 25.31 3.77 5.59
CA ILE A 140 24.82 4.78 6.53
C ILE A 140 23.45 4.32 7.07
N LEU A 141 23.30 4.37 8.38
CA LEU A 141 22.03 4.08 9.05
C LEU A 141 21.40 5.39 9.50
N ALA A 142 20.16 5.63 9.09
CA ALA A 142 19.39 6.78 9.55
C ALA A 142 18.07 6.30 10.16
N ASN A 143 17.76 6.79 11.37
CA ASN A 143 16.53 6.44 12.07
C ASN A 143 15.59 7.65 12.06
N GLY A 144 14.29 7.40 11.83
CA GLY A 144 13.26 8.41 11.79
C GLY A 144 12.12 8.12 12.76
N ARG A 145 11.41 9.21 13.16
CA ARG A 145 10.25 9.14 14.06
C ARG A 145 8.92 8.87 13.34
N TYR A 146 8.89 8.95 12.01
CA TYR A 146 7.65 8.80 11.25
C TYR A 146 7.30 7.33 11.04
N LYS A 147 6.00 7.05 11.07
CA LYS A 147 5.48 5.68 10.84
C LYS A 147 5.50 5.33 9.36
N SER A 148 5.80 4.09 9.07
CA SER A 148 5.74 3.53 7.71
C SER A 148 4.36 3.73 7.09
N GLY A 149 4.34 4.19 5.82
CA GLY A 149 3.11 4.46 5.09
C GLY A 149 2.44 5.81 5.38
N SER A 150 3.10 6.72 6.13
CA SER A 150 2.61 8.09 6.34
C SER A 150 3.16 9.06 5.28
N ASP A 151 2.39 10.11 4.95
CA ASP A 151 2.82 11.17 4.02
C ASP A 151 4.11 11.86 4.49
N ALA A 152 4.26 12.03 5.81
CA ALA A 152 5.46 12.60 6.40
C ALA A 152 6.70 11.72 6.14
N LEU A 153 6.55 10.38 6.25
CA LEU A 153 7.63 9.47 5.91
C LEU A 153 7.93 9.47 4.41
N ASN A 154 6.90 9.51 3.56
CA ASN A 154 7.10 9.57 2.12
C ASN A 154 7.90 10.81 1.71
N ALA A 155 7.55 11.99 2.23
CA ALA A 155 8.30 13.22 2.02
C ALA A 155 9.74 13.14 2.56
N GLN A 156 9.94 12.51 3.73
CA GLN A 156 11.27 12.26 4.30
C GLN A 156 12.12 11.38 3.38
N VAL A 157 11.53 10.29 2.86
CA VAL A 157 12.24 9.39 1.92
C VAL A 157 12.63 10.12 0.63
N ASP A 158 11.74 10.97 0.08
CA ASP A 158 12.05 11.77 -1.10
C ASP A 158 13.26 12.70 -0.87
N GLU A 159 13.30 13.34 0.28
CA GLU A 159 14.41 14.23 0.64
C GLU A 159 15.71 13.44 0.86
N LEU A 160 15.64 12.27 1.52
CA LEU A 160 16.80 11.38 1.65
C LEU A 160 17.34 10.93 0.29
N VAL A 161 16.45 10.52 -0.61
CA VAL A 161 16.83 10.11 -1.98
C VAL A 161 17.49 11.27 -2.72
N ARG A 162 16.94 12.51 -2.61
CA ARG A 162 17.51 13.70 -3.24
C ARG A 162 18.94 13.97 -2.75
N LEU A 163 19.16 14.02 -1.44
CA LEU A 163 20.45 14.26 -0.82
C LEU A 163 21.50 13.20 -1.22
N VAL A 164 21.07 11.93 -1.15
CA VAL A 164 21.95 10.81 -1.51
C VAL A 164 22.33 10.87 -2.98
N LYS A 165 21.39 11.15 -3.88
CA LYS A 165 21.66 11.25 -5.33
C LYS A 165 22.50 12.47 -5.71
N GLU A 166 22.43 13.55 -4.94
CA GLU A 166 23.31 14.71 -5.12
C GLU A 166 24.75 14.40 -4.71
N ALA A 167 24.94 13.64 -3.62
CA ALA A 167 26.27 13.24 -3.16
C ALA A 167 26.86 12.08 -3.99
N ASP A 168 26.02 11.12 -4.36
CA ASP A 168 26.37 9.94 -5.15
C ASP A 168 25.22 9.57 -6.10
N PRO A 169 25.34 9.78 -7.43
CA PRO A 169 24.30 9.41 -8.40
C PRO A 169 23.92 7.92 -8.39
N GLU A 170 24.82 7.04 -7.94
CA GLU A 170 24.57 5.60 -7.80
C GLU A 170 24.16 5.19 -6.38
N GLY A 171 24.18 6.13 -5.43
CA GLY A 171 23.75 5.90 -4.07
C GLY A 171 22.30 5.41 -3.98
N LEU A 172 21.99 4.59 -2.99
CA LEU A 172 20.68 3.95 -2.81
C LEU A 172 20.12 4.24 -1.41
N VAL A 173 18.82 4.50 -1.34
CA VAL A 173 18.09 4.59 -0.07
C VAL A 173 17.12 3.40 -0.03
N THR A 174 17.19 2.62 1.04
CA THR A 174 16.35 1.43 1.23
C THR A 174 15.93 1.30 2.70
N GLY A 175 15.12 0.31 2.99
CA GLY A 175 14.51 0.09 4.31
C GLY A 175 13.00 0.01 4.18
N GLU A 176 12.32 -0.27 5.31
CA GLU A 176 10.86 -0.46 5.31
C GLU A 176 10.12 0.75 4.72
N GLY A 177 10.51 1.97 5.11
CA GLY A 177 9.85 3.19 4.65
C GLY A 177 9.96 3.40 3.14
N ALA A 178 11.16 3.25 2.57
CA ALA A 178 11.39 3.38 1.14
C ALA A 178 10.64 2.30 0.35
N MET A 179 10.72 1.03 0.79
CA MET A 179 10.01 -0.07 0.13
C MET A 179 8.49 0.08 0.17
N VAL A 180 7.92 0.55 1.29
CA VAL A 180 6.47 0.80 1.39
C VAL A 180 6.06 1.96 0.47
N LYS A 181 6.86 3.02 0.40
CA LYS A 181 6.60 4.13 -0.53
C LYS A 181 6.58 3.67 -1.99
N ASP A 182 7.61 2.93 -2.41
CA ASP A 182 7.68 2.37 -3.77
C ASP A 182 6.49 1.43 -4.05
N LEU A 183 6.11 0.61 -3.07
CA LEU A 183 4.94 -0.27 -3.18
C LEU A 183 3.65 0.54 -3.40
N VAL A 184 3.45 1.64 -2.67
CA VAL A 184 2.27 2.51 -2.82
C VAL A 184 2.21 3.08 -4.23
N GLU A 185 3.31 3.67 -4.71
CA GLU A 185 3.37 4.32 -6.03
C GLU A 185 3.10 3.32 -7.17
N ILE A 186 3.76 2.16 -7.13
CA ILE A 186 3.59 1.12 -8.15
C ILE A 186 2.19 0.48 -8.04
N ALA A 187 1.75 0.15 -6.83
CA ALA A 187 0.48 -0.51 -6.63
C ALA A 187 -0.71 0.35 -7.10
N ASP A 188 -0.71 1.65 -6.83
CA ASP A 188 -1.79 2.55 -7.23
C ASP A 188 -1.96 2.61 -8.76
N GLU A 189 -0.87 2.65 -9.51
CA GLU A 189 -0.90 2.67 -10.97
C GLU A 189 -1.31 1.30 -11.54
N ASP A 190 -0.70 0.24 -11.03
CA ASP A 190 -0.97 -1.12 -11.48
C ASP A 190 -2.42 -1.53 -11.19
N PHE A 191 -2.96 -1.17 -10.04
CA PHE A 191 -4.35 -1.50 -9.69
C PHE A 191 -5.36 -0.77 -10.57
N LYS A 192 -5.14 0.50 -10.88
CA LYS A 192 -5.98 1.23 -11.83
C LYS A 192 -5.97 0.55 -13.19
N ASN A 193 -4.79 0.19 -13.67
CA ASN A 193 -4.63 -0.47 -14.97
C ASN A 193 -5.28 -1.86 -14.98
N VAL A 194 -5.01 -2.69 -13.98
CA VAL A 194 -5.59 -4.04 -13.85
C VAL A 194 -7.11 -3.97 -13.75
N ASN A 195 -7.66 -3.04 -12.97
CA ASN A 195 -9.11 -2.88 -12.84
C ASN A 195 -9.76 -2.50 -14.18
N ILE A 196 -9.22 -1.51 -14.88
CA ILE A 196 -9.72 -1.08 -16.20
C ILE A 196 -9.71 -2.24 -17.20
N TRP A 197 -8.59 -2.96 -17.30
CA TRP A 197 -8.47 -4.08 -18.24
C TRP A 197 -9.35 -5.26 -17.85
N SER A 198 -9.52 -5.54 -16.57
CA SER A 198 -10.40 -6.60 -16.06
C SER A 198 -11.86 -6.31 -16.37
N VAL A 199 -12.32 -5.09 -16.08
CA VAL A 199 -13.69 -4.65 -16.39
C VAL A 199 -13.95 -4.70 -17.92
N ALA A 200 -13.00 -4.22 -18.71
CA ALA A 200 -13.11 -4.26 -20.17
C ALA A 200 -13.18 -5.70 -20.71
N ALA A 201 -12.34 -6.60 -20.21
CA ALA A 201 -12.33 -8.01 -20.60
C ALA A 201 -13.65 -8.70 -20.23
N VAL A 202 -14.14 -8.51 -19.02
CA VAL A 202 -15.44 -9.04 -18.55
C VAL A 202 -16.58 -8.52 -19.43
N LEU A 203 -16.60 -7.22 -19.72
CA LEU A 203 -17.62 -6.60 -20.56
C LEU A 203 -17.62 -7.23 -21.98
N VAL A 204 -16.45 -7.43 -22.58
CA VAL A 204 -16.30 -8.06 -23.90
C VAL A 204 -16.78 -9.52 -23.87
N ILE A 205 -16.36 -10.31 -22.88
CA ILE A 205 -16.72 -11.72 -22.76
C ILE A 205 -18.24 -11.87 -22.64
N ILE A 206 -18.86 -11.08 -21.75
CA ILE A 206 -20.33 -11.13 -21.56
C ILE A 206 -21.06 -10.65 -22.81
N ALA A 207 -20.57 -9.58 -23.49
CA ALA A 207 -21.17 -9.08 -24.72
C ALA A 207 -21.17 -10.13 -25.84
N LEU A 208 -20.06 -10.85 -26.00
CA LEU A 208 -19.95 -11.94 -26.99
C LEU A 208 -20.86 -13.13 -26.62
N SER A 209 -20.95 -13.46 -25.35
CA SER A 209 -21.78 -14.60 -24.86
C SER A 209 -23.26 -14.32 -25.05
N PHE A 210 -23.74 -13.15 -24.70
CA PHE A 210 -25.14 -12.76 -24.79
C PHE A 210 -25.55 -12.12 -26.12
N ARG A 211 -24.58 -11.81 -26.99
CA ARG A 211 -24.81 -11.08 -28.27
C ARG A 211 -25.67 -9.81 -28.08
N SER A 212 -25.47 -9.13 -26.97
CA SER A 212 -26.18 -7.92 -26.57
C SER A 212 -25.22 -7.00 -25.84
N LEU A 213 -25.33 -5.69 -25.99
CA LEU A 213 -24.52 -4.70 -25.26
C LEU A 213 -25.21 -4.26 -23.95
N SER A 214 -26.54 -4.34 -23.89
CA SER A 214 -27.27 -3.87 -22.71
C SER A 214 -27.08 -4.76 -21.48
N VAL A 215 -26.99 -6.07 -21.67
CA VAL A 215 -26.83 -7.05 -20.58
C VAL A 215 -25.46 -6.89 -19.90
N PRO A 216 -24.33 -6.85 -20.63
CA PRO A 216 -23.01 -6.62 -20.04
C PRO A 216 -22.93 -5.31 -19.26
N ILE A 217 -23.44 -4.22 -19.81
CA ILE A 217 -23.43 -2.90 -19.15
C ILE A 217 -24.16 -2.96 -17.80
N LEU A 218 -25.35 -3.56 -17.75
CA LEU A 218 -26.11 -3.68 -16.52
C LEU A 218 -25.44 -4.59 -15.49
N LEU A 219 -24.85 -5.72 -15.92
CA LEU A 219 -24.13 -6.64 -15.04
C LEU A 219 -22.89 -5.98 -14.48
N VAL A 220 -22.04 -5.41 -15.32
CA VAL A 220 -20.83 -4.72 -14.87
C VAL A 220 -21.17 -3.55 -13.94
N ALA A 221 -22.18 -2.74 -14.27
CA ALA A 221 -22.63 -1.66 -13.41
C ALA A 221 -23.11 -2.16 -12.03
N SER A 222 -23.75 -3.32 -11.99
CA SER A 222 -24.19 -3.93 -10.73
C SER A 222 -23.02 -4.44 -9.89
N ILE A 223 -21.98 -4.99 -10.55
CA ILE A 223 -20.75 -5.44 -9.89
C ILE A 223 -19.98 -4.25 -9.33
N GLU A 224 -19.76 -3.22 -10.14
CA GLU A 224 -19.06 -1.99 -9.72
C GLU A 224 -19.80 -1.28 -8.58
N ALA A 225 -21.15 -1.29 -8.61
CA ALA A 225 -21.96 -0.78 -7.50
C ALA A 225 -21.72 -1.56 -6.20
N ALA A 226 -21.65 -2.87 -6.28
CA ALA A 226 -21.38 -3.71 -5.12
C ALA A 226 -19.97 -3.51 -4.58
N ILE A 227 -18.97 -3.32 -5.46
CA ILE A 227 -17.59 -2.95 -5.09
C ILE A 227 -17.59 -1.58 -4.41
N ALA A 228 -18.23 -0.58 -5.00
CA ALA A 228 -18.31 0.77 -4.45
C ALA A 228 -18.99 0.81 -3.06
N ILE A 229 -20.04 0.03 -2.86
CA ILE A 229 -20.68 -0.10 -1.55
C ILE A 229 -19.71 -0.74 -0.54
N ASN A 230 -19.11 -1.85 -0.91
CA ASN A 230 -18.20 -2.59 -0.03
C ASN A 230 -16.98 -1.75 0.39
N MET A 231 -16.36 -1.05 -0.56
CA MET A 231 -15.20 -0.21 -0.31
C MET A 231 -15.56 1.16 0.28
N GLY A 232 -16.81 1.61 0.12
CA GLY A 232 -17.28 2.89 0.66
C GLY A 232 -17.81 2.80 2.10
N ILE A 233 -18.18 1.61 2.60
CA ILE A 233 -18.66 1.44 3.98
C ILE A 233 -17.66 1.93 5.02
N PRO A 234 -16.35 1.62 4.93
CA PRO A 234 -15.36 2.08 5.91
C PRO A 234 -15.34 3.59 6.09
N TYR A 235 -15.50 4.37 5.02
CA TYR A 235 -15.61 5.83 5.12
C TYR A 235 -16.73 6.30 6.05
N PHE A 236 -17.89 5.62 6.06
CA PHE A 236 -19.02 6.01 6.90
C PHE A 236 -18.88 5.60 8.37
N ILE A 237 -18.03 4.62 8.66
CA ILE A 237 -17.75 4.15 10.03
C ILE A 237 -16.41 4.66 10.56
N ASP A 238 -15.77 5.59 9.83
CA ASP A 238 -14.47 6.19 10.18
C ASP A 238 -13.38 5.13 10.38
N ASP A 239 -13.35 4.17 9.45
CA ASP A 239 -12.37 3.07 9.42
C ASP A 239 -11.56 3.12 8.13
N SER A 240 -10.40 2.46 8.12
CA SER A 240 -9.49 2.39 6.98
C SER A 240 -9.36 0.97 6.46
N LEU A 241 -9.05 0.81 5.18
CA LEU A 241 -8.87 -0.49 4.54
C LEU A 241 -7.38 -0.81 4.32
N PRO A 242 -6.92 -2.04 4.62
CA PRO A 242 -5.63 -2.48 4.14
C PRO A 242 -5.63 -2.57 2.60
N PHE A 243 -4.55 -2.14 1.96
CA PHE A 243 -4.43 -2.14 0.49
C PHE A 243 -4.74 -3.51 -0.13
N ILE A 244 -4.35 -4.61 0.55
CA ILE A 244 -4.66 -5.98 0.14
C ILE A 244 -6.17 -6.22 0.07
N ALA A 245 -6.96 -5.67 0.99
CA ALA A 245 -8.41 -5.84 0.99
C ALA A 245 -9.06 -5.17 -0.24
N SER A 246 -8.59 -4.00 -0.65
CA SER A 246 -9.12 -3.31 -1.84
C SER A 246 -8.90 -4.13 -3.11
N ILE A 247 -7.71 -4.75 -3.25
CA ILE A 247 -7.40 -5.65 -4.36
C ILE A 247 -8.29 -6.89 -4.35
N VAL A 248 -8.40 -7.53 -3.18
CA VAL A 248 -9.15 -8.77 -3.02
C VAL A 248 -10.64 -8.53 -3.28
N ILE A 249 -11.20 -7.44 -2.77
CA ILE A 249 -12.61 -7.06 -3.01
C ILE A 249 -12.84 -6.87 -4.51
N GLY A 250 -12.03 -6.06 -5.19
CA GLY A 250 -12.16 -5.80 -6.63
C GLY A 250 -12.03 -7.09 -7.46
N ALA A 251 -10.96 -7.84 -7.27
CA ALA A 251 -10.65 -9.03 -8.07
C ALA A 251 -11.65 -10.18 -7.84
N ILE A 252 -11.99 -10.48 -6.58
CA ILE A 252 -12.92 -11.57 -6.27
C ILE A 252 -14.33 -11.21 -6.70
N GLN A 253 -14.79 -9.98 -6.43
CA GLN A 253 -16.14 -9.57 -6.75
C GLN A 253 -16.38 -9.53 -8.25
N LEU A 254 -15.38 -9.06 -9.03
CA LEU A 254 -15.45 -9.08 -10.48
C LEU A 254 -15.41 -10.52 -11.02
N GLY A 255 -14.52 -11.37 -10.52
CA GLY A 255 -14.37 -12.76 -10.96
C GLY A 255 -15.56 -13.66 -10.59
N ALA A 256 -15.97 -13.63 -9.32
CA ALA A 256 -17.03 -14.52 -8.82
C ALA A 256 -18.44 -14.19 -9.32
N THR A 257 -18.68 -12.99 -9.83
CA THR A 257 -20.02 -12.58 -10.32
C THR A 257 -20.20 -12.78 -11.82
N VAL A 258 -19.15 -13.17 -12.54
CA VAL A 258 -19.21 -13.45 -13.98
C VAL A 258 -19.58 -14.91 -14.27
N ASP A 259 -19.32 -15.82 -13.32
CA ASP A 259 -19.69 -17.23 -13.40
C ASP A 259 -21.20 -17.43 -13.11
#